data_d403bfe520fccac455d2576e5c3c99a5
#
_entry.id   d403bfe520fccac455d2576e5c3c99a5
#
_cell.length_a   1.000
_cell.length_b   1.000
_cell.length_c   1.000
_cell.angle_alpha   90.00
_cell.angle_beta   90.00
_cell.angle_gamma   90.00
#
_symmetry.space_group_name_H-M   'P 1'
#
loop_
_entity.id
_entity.type
_entity.pdbx_description
1 polymer ?
#
loop_
_entity_poly.entity_id
_entity_poly.type
_entity_poly.pdbx_seq_one_letter_code
_entity_poly.pdbx_strand_id
1 'polypeptide(L)'
;MWGRNWTYAHNGQLKGYRQLDTGTFRPIGQTDSEYAFCWLLNQLAKRYPRKPSNWPAVFRYIGQLCEQLRTKGVFNMLLSDGRFVMAFCSTNLYWITRRAPFGKATLLDQDVEIDFQRQTTPQDVVTLIATAPLTGNETWHKIAPGEFVLFCFGEQL
;
A
#
# COMPACT_ATOMS: atom_id res chain seq x y z
N MET A 1 -14.58 -0.88 8.65
CA MET A 1 -15.10 0.51 8.67
C MET A 1 -15.87 0.76 7.38
N TRP A 2 -17.04 1.40 7.42
CA TRP A 2 -17.93 1.74 6.26
C TRP A 2 -18.38 0.52 5.42
N GLY A 3 -18.51 -0.67 6.04
CA GLY A 3 -18.85 -1.92 5.36
C GLY A 3 -17.74 -2.49 4.47
N ARG A 4 -16.49 -2.03 4.66
CA ARG A 4 -15.31 -2.52 3.96
C ARG A 4 -14.32 -3.17 4.94
N ASN A 5 -13.60 -4.17 4.45
CA ASN A 5 -12.48 -4.79 5.15
C ASN A 5 -11.22 -4.01 4.82
N TRP A 6 -10.54 -3.51 5.84
CA TRP A 6 -9.30 -2.78 5.70
C TRP A 6 -8.13 -3.69 6.03
N THR A 7 -7.16 -3.75 5.15
CA THR A 7 -5.90 -4.47 5.33
C THR A 7 -4.73 -3.51 5.21
N TYR A 8 -3.65 -3.81 5.89
CA TYR A 8 -2.53 -2.90 6.00
C TYR A 8 -1.21 -3.66 6.10
N ALA A 9 -0.18 -3.13 5.45
CA ALA A 9 1.21 -3.56 5.58
C ALA A 9 2.11 -2.31 5.67
N HIS A 10 3.14 -2.40 6.48
CA HIS A 10 4.12 -1.35 6.69
C HIS A 10 5.53 -1.94 6.70
N ASN A 11 6.41 -1.33 5.92
CA ASN A 11 7.85 -1.58 5.94
C ASN A 11 8.56 -0.32 6.38
N GLY A 12 9.16 -0.36 7.57
CA GLY A 12 9.83 0.76 8.20
C GLY A 12 9.85 0.67 9.71
N GLN A 13 10.17 1.79 10.35
CA GLN A 13 10.17 1.92 11.80
C GLN A 13 9.79 3.34 12.21
N LEU A 14 8.81 3.46 13.12
CA LEU A 14 8.31 4.73 13.64
C LEU A 14 8.73 4.94 15.09
N LYS A 15 9.18 6.15 15.40
CA LYS A 15 9.48 6.59 16.77
C LYS A 15 8.24 7.22 17.42
N GLY A 16 8.10 7.06 18.73
CA GLY A 16 7.00 7.67 19.50
C GLY A 16 5.60 7.18 19.09
N TYR A 17 5.49 6.05 18.41
CA TYR A 17 4.22 5.51 17.90
C TYR A 17 3.19 5.21 19.00
N ARG A 18 3.63 4.87 20.23
CA ARG A 18 2.73 4.62 21.36
C ARG A 18 1.95 5.85 21.82
N GLN A 19 2.37 7.05 21.41
CA GLN A 19 1.68 8.32 21.68
C GLN A 19 0.59 8.63 20.63
N LEU A 20 0.46 7.81 19.58
CA LEU A 20 -0.58 7.97 18.58
C LEU A 20 -1.96 7.70 19.21
N ASP A 21 -2.89 8.64 19.03
CA ASP A 21 -4.28 8.48 19.49
C ASP A 21 -5.02 7.51 18.57
N THR A 22 -5.17 6.27 19.00
CA THR A 22 -5.86 5.21 18.26
C THR A 22 -7.37 5.19 18.50
N GLY A 23 -7.88 5.97 19.44
CA GLY A 23 -9.30 6.08 19.78
C GLY A 23 -9.94 4.75 20.13
N THR A 24 -10.97 4.35 19.36
CA THR A 24 -11.67 3.06 19.53
C THR A 24 -10.98 1.89 18.84
N PHE A 25 -10.02 2.15 17.93
CA PHE A 25 -9.23 1.14 17.26
C PHE A 25 -8.04 0.77 18.15
N ARG A 26 -8.16 -0.31 18.92
CA ARG A 26 -7.11 -0.72 19.87
C ARG A 26 -6.15 -1.69 19.20
N PRO A 27 -4.83 -1.41 19.25
CA PRO A 27 -3.83 -2.40 18.87
C PRO A 27 -3.95 -3.66 19.75
N ILE A 28 -3.80 -4.84 19.16
CA ILE A 28 -3.76 -6.11 19.90
C ILE A 28 -2.32 -6.40 20.33
N GLY A 29 -1.36 -6.15 19.44
CA GLY A 29 0.06 -6.30 19.69
C GLY A 29 0.74 -5.00 20.11
N GLN A 30 2.07 -4.95 19.89
CA GLN A 30 2.91 -3.84 20.35
C GLN A 30 3.76 -3.22 19.23
N THR A 31 3.49 -3.55 17.98
CA THR A 31 4.28 -3.05 16.85
C THR A 31 3.87 -1.63 16.47
N ASP A 32 4.81 -0.84 16.02
CA ASP A 32 4.57 0.49 15.46
C ASP A 32 3.63 0.45 14.25
N SER A 33 3.72 -0.60 13.44
CA SER A 33 2.83 -0.85 12.30
C SER A 33 1.37 -0.93 12.72
N GLU A 34 1.07 -1.67 13.78
CA GLU A 34 -0.29 -1.85 14.28
C GLU A 34 -0.84 -0.56 14.88
N TYR A 35 -0.02 0.17 15.64
CA TYR A 35 -0.40 1.49 16.17
C TYR A 35 -0.66 2.50 15.04
N ALA A 36 0.17 2.52 14.00
CA ALA A 36 -0.01 3.39 12.84
C ALA A 36 -1.32 3.07 12.11
N PHE A 37 -1.63 1.79 11.91
CA PHE A 37 -2.90 1.37 11.29
C PHE A 37 -4.11 1.79 12.12
N CYS A 38 -4.12 1.51 13.41
CA CYS A 38 -5.20 1.91 14.31
C CYS A 38 -5.38 3.43 14.34
N TRP A 39 -4.28 4.19 14.36
CA TRP A 39 -4.31 5.64 14.28
C TRP A 39 -4.91 6.14 12.95
N LEU A 40 -4.48 5.59 11.81
CA LEU A 40 -5.04 5.93 10.50
C LEU A 40 -6.56 5.72 10.47
N LEU A 41 -7.04 4.56 10.93
CA LEU A 41 -8.47 4.27 11.00
C LEU A 41 -9.21 5.23 11.94
N ASN A 42 -8.60 5.61 13.08
CA ASN A 42 -9.18 6.57 14.00
C ASN A 42 -9.31 7.95 13.37
N GLN A 43 -8.27 8.45 12.68
CA GLN A 43 -8.32 9.73 11.99
C GLN A 43 -9.40 9.74 10.88
N LEU A 44 -9.50 8.64 10.13
CA LEU A 44 -10.53 8.47 9.10
C LEU A 44 -11.94 8.45 9.71
N ALA A 45 -12.15 7.74 10.82
CA ALA A 45 -13.44 7.68 11.51
C ALA A 45 -13.85 9.04 12.09
N LYS A 46 -12.90 9.80 12.63
CA LYS A 46 -13.13 11.18 13.13
C LYS A 46 -13.52 12.13 12.00
N ARG A 47 -12.82 12.09 10.88
CA ARG A 47 -13.05 12.98 9.74
C ARG A 47 -14.31 12.61 8.97
N TYR A 48 -14.59 11.32 8.86
CA TYR A 48 -15.70 10.75 8.10
C TYR A 48 -16.49 9.75 8.97
N PRO A 49 -17.34 10.22 9.90
CA PRO A 49 -18.09 9.34 10.81
C PRO A 49 -19.12 8.46 10.10
N ARG A 50 -19.49 8.80 8.85
CA ARG A 50 -20.31 7.99 7.95
C ARG A 50 -19.54 7.65 6.69
N LYS A 51 -20.00 6.64 5.95
CA LYS A 51 -19.42 6.25 4.65
C LYS A 51 -19.35 7.48 3.72
N PRO A 52 -18.14 7.87 3.28
CA PRO A 52 -17.98 9.03 2.41
C PRO A 52 -18.50 8.75 0.99
N SER A 53 -19.01 9.80 0.34
CA SER A 53 -19.34 9.79 -1.09
C SER A 53 -18.18 10.30 -1.95
N ASN A 54 -17.37 11.24 -1.43
CA ASN A 54 -16.23 11.83 -2.12
C ASN A 54 -14.93 11.06 -1.79
N TRP A 55 -14.68 9.97 -2.48
CA TRP A 55 -13.48 9.14 -2.30
C TRP A 55 -12.16 9.86 -2.65
N PRO A 56 -12.05 10.69 -3.69
CA PRO A 56 -10.85 11.49 -3.93
C PRO A 56 -10.43 12.35 -2.73
N ALA A 57 -11.38 12.91 -1.99
CA ALA A 57 -11.08 13.66 -0.76
C ALA A 57 -10.56 12.75 0.36
N VAL A 58 -11.07 11.51 0.46
CA VAL A 58 -10.59 10.51 1.42
C VAL A 58 -9.15 10.12 1.09
N PHE A 59 -8.84 9.82 -0.16
CA PHE A 59 -7.49 9.43 -0.59
C PHE A 59 -6.47 10.55 -0.35
N ARG A 60 -6.84 11.79 -0.66
CA ARG A 60 -5.99 12.95 -0.35
C ARG A 60 -5.73 13.08 1.16
N TYR A 61 -6.75 12.86 1.97
CA TYR A 61 -6.60 12.90 3.43
C TYR A 61 -5.71 11.77 3.95
N ILE A 62 -5.84 10.55 3.41
CA ILE A 62 -4.94 9.43 3.74
C ILE A 62 -3.49 9.81 3.41
N GLY A 63 -3.22 10.39 2.24
CA GLY A 63 -1.89 10.87 1.87
C GLY A 63 -1.32 11.88 2.88
N GLN A 64 -2.15 12.84 3.34
CA GLN A 64 -1.75 13.79 4.39
C GLN A 64 -1.42 13.10 5.72
N LEU A 65 -2.17 12.07 6.09
CA LEU A 65 -1.91 11.28 7.30
C LEU A 65 -0.59 10.48 7.16
N CYS A 66 -0.31 9.93 5.97
CA CYS A 66 0.94 9.24 5.69
C CYS A 66 2.15 10.18 5.83
N GLU A 67 2.04 11.42 5.35
CA GLU A 67 3.09 12.44 5.56
C GLU A 67 3.32 12.72 7.05
N GLN A 68 2.29 12.77 7.88
CA GLN A 68 2.45 12.92 9.32
C GLN A 68 3.18 11.72 9.95
N LEU A 69 2.88 10.49 9.53
CA LEU A 69 3.59 9.31 10.01
C LEU A 69 5.05 9.29 9.54
N ARG A 70 5.33 9.72 8.31
CA ARG A 70 6.68 9.85 7.75
C ARG A 70 7.58 10.77 8.59
N THR A 71 7.04 11.79 9.26
CA THR A 71 7.83 12.63 10.17
C THR A 71 8.34 11.88 11.42
N LYS A 72 7.78 10.69 11.70
CA LYS A 72 8.15 9.86 12.85
C LYS A 72 9.17 8.77 12.51
N GLY A 73 9.48 8.56 11.23
CA GLY A 73 10.43 7.56 10.77
C GLY A 73 10.17 7.05 9.35
N VAL A 74 10.77 5.92 9.02
CA VAL A 74 10.55 5.27 7.73
C VAL A 74 9.15 4.69 7.69
N PHE A 75 8.37 5.08 6.68
CA PHE A 75 6.96 4.72 6.54
C PHE A 75 6.60 4.38 5.08
N ASN A 76 6.97 3.19 4.63
CA ASN A 76 6.49 2.65 3.37
C ASN A 76 5.22 1.85 3.65
N MET A 77 4.09 2.22 3.07
CA MET A 77 2.77 1.69 3.43
C MET A 77 2.05 1.12 2.22
N LEU A 78 1.38 0.00 2.45
CA LEU A 78 0.28 -0.49 1.62
C LEU A 78 -0.99 -0.54 2.46
N LEU A 79 -2.06 0.05 1.97
CA LEU A 79 -3.38 0.07 2.61
C LEU A 79 -4.45 -0.32 1.59
N SER A 80 -5.32 -1.24 1.95
CA SER A 80 -6.44 -1.60 1.08
C SER A 80 -7.76 -1.59 1.83
N ASP A 81 -8.83 -1.18 1.15
CA ASP A 81 -10.20 -1.24 1.63
C ASP A 81 -11.02 -2.36 0.94
N GLY A 82 -10.32 -3.29 0.24
CA GLY A 82 -10.88 -4.37 -0.54
C GLY A 82 -11.25 -3.99 -1.98
N ARG A 83 -11.23 -2.69 -2.33
CA ARG A 83 -11.43 -2.21 -3.71
C ARG A 83 -10.22 -1.47 -4.24
N PHE A 84 -9.65 -0.60 -3.45
CA PHE A 84 -8.46 0.16 -3.79
C PHE A 84 -7.26 -0.36 -3.02
N VAL A 85 -6.09 -0.29 -3.64
CA VAL A 85 -4.81 -0.44 -2.96
C VAL A 85 -4.11 0.91 -3.02
N MET A 86 -3.72 1.41 -1.86
CA MET A 86 -3.04 2.69 -1.67
C MET A 86 -1.61 2.40 -1.25
N ALA A 87 -0.64 2.93 -1.97
CA ALA A 87 0.78 2.83 -1.67
C ALA A 87 1.33 4.20 -1.31
N PHE A 88 2.08 4.31 -0.22
CA PHE A 88 2.82 5.52 0.16
C PHE A 88 4.28 5.18 0.36
N CYS A 89 5.15 5.94 -0.30
CA CYS A 89 6.60 5.75 -0.24
C CYS A 89 7.26 6.78 0.69
N SER A 90 8.07 6.30 1.61
CA SER A 90 8.95 7.13 2.44
C SER A 90 10.41 7.03 2.01
N THR A 91 10.83 5.87 1.53
CA THR A 91 12.22 5.59 1.11
C THR A 91 12.28 4.90 -0.24
N ASN A 92 11.81 3.65 -0.31
CA ASN A 92 11.86 2.83 -1.51
C ASN A 92 10.57 2.02 -1.63
N LEU A 93 9.84 2.27 -2.71
CA LEU A 93 8.78 1.42 -3.23
C LEU A 93 8.85 1.43 -4.76
N TYR A 94 8.53 0.31 -5.34
CA TYR A 94 8.47 0.11 -6.78
C TYR A 94 7.21 -0.64 -7.12
N TRP A 95 6.69 -0.45 -8.32
CA TRP A 95 5.56 -1.20 -8.81
C TRP A 95 5.72 -1.57 -10.28
N ILE A 96 5.03 -2.63 -10.68
CA ILE A 96 4.88 -3.04 -12.06
C ILE A 96 3.48 -3.61 -12.26
N THR A 97 2.83 -3.26 -13.35
CA THR A 97 1.58 -3.88 -13.77
C THR A 97 1.82 -4.81 -14.96
N ARG A 98 1.47 -6.06 -14.79
CA ARG A 98 1.49 -7.08 -15.84
C ARG A 98 0.10 -7.29 -16.38
N ARG A 99 0.03 -7.42 -17.71
CA ARG A 99 -1.20 -7.71 -18.47
C ARG A 99 -0.95 -8.87 -19.41
N ALA A 100 -2.01 -9.58 -19.76
CA ALA A 100 -1.91 -10.61 -20.80
C ALA A 100 -1.53 -9.99 -22.17
N PRO A 101 -0.74 -10.69 -22.99
CA PRO A 101 -0.11 -11.97 -22.70
C PRO A 101 1.06 -11.79 -21.70
N PHE A 102 1.02 -12.57 -20.61
CA PHE A 102 2.09 -12.53 -19.61
C PHE A 102 3.35 -13.15 -20.20
N GLY A 103 4.47 -12.48 -20.04
CA GLY A 103 5.78 -12.96 -20.44
C GLY A 103 6.46 -13.81 -19.37
N LYS A 104 7.70 -14.14 -19.64
CA LYS A 104 8.61 -14.77 -18.69
C LYS A 104 9.29 -13.69 -17.85
N ALA A 105 9.42 -13.92 -16.56
CA ALA A 105 10.14 -13.05 -15.63
C ALA A 105 11.31 -13.81 -15.00
N THR A 106 12.45 -13.15 -14.91
CA THR A 106 13.66 -13.67 -14.27
C THR A 106 13.81 -13.03 -12.90
N LEU A 107 13.76 -13.82 -11.84
CA LEU A 107 13.94 -13.35 -10.46
C LEU A 107 15.37 -12.85 -10.24
N LEU A 108 15.51 -11.75 -9.46
CA LEU A 108 16.84 -11.17 -9.17
C LEU A 108 17.60 -11.92 -8.09
N ASP A 109 16.90 -12.59 -7.18
CA ASP A 109 17.47 -13.28 -6.01
C ASP A 109 17.71 -14.79 -6.25
N GLN A 110 17.16 -15.31 -7.33
CA GLN A 110 17.32 -16.71 -7.73
C GLN A 110 17.37 -16.75 -9.27
N ASP A 111 18.27 -17.50 -9.85
CA ASP A 111 18.35 -17.73 -11.29
C ASP A 111 17.16 -18.60 -11.79
N VAL A 112 15.96 -18.18 -11.44
CA VAL A 112 14.71 -18.85 -11.79
C VAL A 112 13.90 -17.99 -12.76
N GLU A 113 13.59 -18.56 -13.90
CA GLU A 113 12.65 -18.01 -14.87
C GLU A 113 11.24 -18.54 -14.58
N ILE A 114 10.29 -17.62 -14.41
CA ILE A 114 8.88 -17.96 -14.23
C ILE A 114 8.11 -17.63 -15.50
N ASP A 115 7.43 -18.64 -16.06
CA ASP A 115 6.50 -18.48 -17.18
C ASP A 115 5.08 -18.30 -16.65
N PHE A 116 4.60 -17.06 -16.65
CA PHE A 116 3.26 -16.73 -16.16
C PHE A 116 2.15 -17.08 -17.15
N GLN A 117 2.44 -17.40 -18.42
CA GLN A 117 1.42 -17.72 -19.44
C GLN A 117 0.57 -18.93 -19.04
N ARG A 118 1.16 -19.87 -18.30
CA ARG A 118 0.48 -21.10 -17.87
C ARG A 118 -0.45 -20.94 -16.69
N GLN A 119 -0.37 -19.81 -15.97
CA GLN A 119 -1.08 -19.59 -14.70
C GLN A 119 -2.06 -18.41 -14.76
N THR A 120 -2.19 -17.77 -15.92
CA THR A 120 -2.99 -16.55 -16.06
C THR A 120 -3.99 -16.66 -17.21
N THR A 121 -5.04 -15.86 -17.14
CA THR A 121 -6.06 -15.73 -18.17
C THR A 121 -5.87 -14.44 -18.98
N PRO A 122 -6.46 -14.33 -20.19
CA PRO A 122 -6.36 -13.11 -21.01
C PRO A 122 -6.92 -11.84 -20.35
N GLN A 123 -7.73 -11.97 -19.31
CA GLN A 123 -8.35 -10.85 -18.59
C GLN A 123 -7.58 -10.45 -17.33
N ASP A 124 -6.55 -11.19 -16.94
CA ASP A 124 -5.81 -10.90 -15.71
C ASP A 124 -4.95 -9.65 -15.88
N VAL A 125 -5.07 -8.78 -14.88
CA VAL A 125 -4.21 -7.62 -14.67
C VAL A 125 -3.67 -7.70 -13.26
N VAL A 126 -2.35 -7.79 -13.11
CA VAL A 126 -1.68 -7.99 -11.83
C VAL A 126 -0.68 -6.87 -11.59
N THR A 127 -0.88 -6.13 -10.50
CA THR A 127 0.11 -5.17 -10.02
C THR A 127 0.86 -5.73 -8.84
N LEU A 128 2.18 -5.71 -8.94
CA LEU A 128 3.11 -6.02 -7.86
C LEU A 128 3.66 -4.70 -7.29
N ILE A 129 3.74 -4.62 -5.97
CA ILE A 129 4.35 -3.49 -5.27
C ILE A 129 5.37 -4.06 -4.28
N ALA A 130 6.62 -3.60 -4.34
CA ALA A 130 7.71 -4.12 -3.52
C ALA A 130 8.70 -3.01 -3.14
N THR A 131 9.50 -3.25 -2.10
CA THR A 131 10.54 -2.30 -1.66
C THR A 131 11.78 -2.30 -2.55
N ALA A 132 11.91 -3.30 -3.43
CA ALA A 132 12.91 -3.38 -4.49
C ALA A 132 12.31 -4.11 -5.69
N PRO A 133 12.81 -3.88 -6.92
CA PRO A 133 12.46 -4.71 -8.07
C PRO A 133 12.74 -6.18 -7.79
N LEU A 134 11.78 -7.05 -8.14
CA LEU A 134 11.90 -8.50 -7.93
C LEU A 134 12.43 -9.22 -9.16
N THR A 135 12.39 -8.58 -10.34
CA THR A 135 12.80 -9.15 -11.61
C THR A 135 13.74 -8.22 -12.35
N GLY A 136 14.71 -8.80 -13.10
CA GLY A 136 15.76 -8.04 -13.78
C GLY A 136 15.44 -7.70 -15.23
N ASN A 137 14.51 -8.43 -15.86
CA ASN A 137 14.16 -8.29 -17.28
C ASN A 137 12.86 -7.49 -17.52
N GLU A 138 12.33 -6.86 -16.49
CA GLU A 138 11.10 -6.05 -16.55
C GLU A 138 11.36 -4.62 -16.07
N THR A 139 10.56 -3.67 -16.57
CA THR A 139 10.66 -2.27 -16.15
C THR A 139 9.76 -2.02 -14.95
N TRP A 140 10.36 -1.75 -13.79
CA TRP A 140 9.69 -1.35 -12.57
C TRP A 140 9.62 0.18 -12.46
N HIS A 141 8.48 0.68 -12.08
CA HIS A 141 8.26 2.10 -11.79
C HIS A 141 8.60 2.40 -10.34
N LYS A 142 9.46 3.38 -10.10
CA LYS A 142 9.80 3.82 -8.74
C LYS A 142 8.75 4.81 -8.25
N ILE A 143 8.25 4.61 -7.02
CA ILE A 143 7.45 5.60 -6.30
C ILE A 143 8.41 6.52 -5.56
N ALA A 144 8.29 7.83 -5.77
CA ALA A 144 9.18 8.81 -5.14
C ALA A 144 8.88 8.95 -3.63
N PRO A 145 9.88 9.30 -2.78
CA PRO A 145 9.62 9.61 -1.38
C PRO A 145 8.60 10.75 -1.22
N GLY A 146 7.56 10.52 -0.42
CA GLY A 146 6.41 11.42 -0.24
C GLY A 146 5.29 11.20 -1.26
N GLU A 147 5.49 10.34 -2.23
CA GLU A 147 4.46 10.04 -3.22
C GLU A 147 3.43 9.04 -2.68
N PHE A 148 2.15 9.32 -2.98
CA PHE A 148 1.00 8.48 -2.70
C PHE A 148 0.38 8.03 -4.01
N VAL A 149 0.34 6.72 -4.25
CA VAL A 149 -0.16 6.10 -5.48
C VAL A 149 -1.38 5.24 -5.18
N LEU A 150 -2.36 5.28 -6.06
CA LEU A 150 -3.61 4.57 -5.93
C LEU A 150 -3.76 3.54 -7.07
N PHE A 151 -4.19 2.34 -6.71
CA PHE A 151 -4.49 1.27 -7.66
C PHE A 151 -5.92 0.76 -7.48
N CYS A 152 -6.55 0.37 -8.58
CA CYS A 152 -7.87 -0.22 -8.61
C CYS A 152 -7.94 -1.28 -9.70
N PHE A 153 -8.33 -2.53 -9.35
CA PHE A 153 -8.37 -3.66 -10.27
C PHE A 153 -7.07 -3.89 -11.06
N GLY A 154 -5.93 -3.76 -10.38
CA GLY A 154 -4.62 -3.93 -10.99
C GLY A 154 -4.12 -2.73 -11.81
N GLU A 155 -4.87 -1.64 -11.89
CA GLU A 155 -4.49 -0.43 -12.65
C GLU A 155 -4.14 0.73 -11.72
N GLN A 156 -3.09 1.50 -12.07
CA GLN A 156 -2.79 2.77 -11.44
C GLN A 156 -3.84 3.81 -11.87
N LEU A 157 -4.31 4.61 -10.91
CA LEU A 157 -5.27 5.70 -11.13
C LEU A 157 -4.60 7.07 -11.11
#